data_7c5668ca256ba24ed5de8e0a0bfb5746
#
_entry.id   7c5668ca256ba24ed5de8e0a0bfb5746
#
_cell.length_a   1.000
_cell.length_b   1.000
_cell.length_c   1.000
_cell.angle_alpha   90.00
_cell.angle_beta   90.00
_cell.angle_gamma   90.00
#
_symmetry.space_group_name_H-M   'P 1'
#
loop_
_entity.id
_entity.type
_entity.pdbx_description
1 polymer ?
#
loop_
_entity_poly.entity_id
_entity_poly.type
_entity_poly.pdbx_seq_one_letter_code
_entity_poly.pdbx_strand_id
1 'polypeptide(L)'
;MDNNYLHEIQTEAADQNEAPSIPIHAATLLLLRDNLNTVEVFMIKRAAASNFGNAWVFPGGKVDKQDIKDEYLSNLKLLNDESDEIKNGYLVAAIRECFEECGVLLANNKLGKLFKISENQEISNLQNFQKKINNKELSFIDMLKQLNIFPAIDTLNYFSHWITPETEKKRYSTKFFLANLPKNQTALHDGFEGVESLWISPDKALKLYKSGKFPIIFPTIKSLETLREFTSTKELLKTTFKKNINGKEF
;
A
#
# COMPACT_ATOMS: atom_id res chain seq x y z
N MET A 1 -16.46 -16.92 21.36
CA MET A 1 -16.79 -16.18 20.12
C MET A 1 -16.04 -16.88 19.02
N ASP A 2 -16.77 -17.55 18.17
CA ASP A 2 -16.26 -18.59 17.29
C ASP A 2 -15.27 -18.09 16.24
N ASN A 3 -14.08 -18.71 16.23
CA ASN A 3 -12.97 -18.50 15.31
C ASN A 3 -13.24 -19.00 13.87
N ASN A 4 -14.49 -19.25 13.50
CA ASN A 4 -14.86 -19.94 12.26
C ASN A 4 -14.77 -19.10 10.96
N TYR A 5 -14.47 -17.80 11.03
CA TYR A 5 -14.40 -16.96 9.82
C TYR A 5 -13.00 -16.85 9.20
N LEU A 6 -11.98 -17.46 9.82
CA LEU A 6 -10.60 -17.45 9.28
C LEU A 6 -10.35 -18.55 8.22
N HIS A 7 -11.28 -19.47 8.00
CA HIS A 7 -11.07 -20.65 7.16
C HIS A 7 -11.38 -20.47 5.66
N GLU A 8 -11.91 -19.33 5.23
CA GLU A 8 -12.23 -19.15 3.80
C GLU A 8 -11.10 -18.52 2.96
N ILE A 9 -10.09 -17.97 3.60
CA ILE A 9 -8.91 -17.46 2.88
C ILE A 9 -7.84 -18.53 2.97
N GLN A 10 -7.75 -19.39 1.95
CA GLN A 10 -6.83 -20.51 1.90
C GLN A 10 -5.37 -20.01 1.89
N THR A 11 -4.68 -20.20 3.02
CA THR A 11 -3.23 -20.19 3.10
C THR A 11 -2.74 -21.63 3.15
N GLU A 12 -1.64 -21.94 2.45
CA GLU A 12 -1.01 -23.26 2.54
C GLU A 12 -0.19 -23.35 3.84
N ALA A 13 -0.49 -24.34 4.68
CA ALA A 13 0.28 -24.60 5.89
C ALA A 13 1.71 -25.06 5.55
N ALA A 14 2.68 -24.63 6.37
CA ALA A 14 4.05 -25.11 6.28
C ALA A 14 4.16 -26.58 6.72
N ASP A 15 5.11 -27.33 6.15
CA ASP A 15 5.48 -28.65 6.67
C ASP A 15 6.13 -28.45 8.05
N GLN A 16 5.62 -29.16 9.05
CA GLN A 16 6.12 -29.08 10.43
C GLN A 16 7.55 -29.64 10.59
N ASN A 17 8.07 -30.37 9.60
CA ASN A 17 9.41 -30.94 9.59
C ASN A 17 10.44 -30.05 8.85
N GLU A 18 10.01 -28.95 8.23
CA GLU A 18 10.89 -28.02 7.54
C GLU A 18 11.10 -26.73 8.36
N ALA A 19 12.29 -26.13 8.20
CA ALA A 19 12.56 -24.84 8.81
C ALA A 19 11.61 -23.77 8.21
N PRO A 20 11.09 -22.82 9.02
CA PRO A 20 10.19 -21.78 8.53
C PRO A 20 10.80 -21.00 7.36
N SER A 21 9.99 -20.72 6.34
CA SER A 21 10.44 -19.94 5.19
C SER A 21 10.81 -18.50 5.60
N ILE A 22 11.83 -17.94 4.95
CA ILE A 22 12.24 -16.55 5.17
C ILE A 22 11.12 -15.63 4.65
N PRO A 23 10.61 -14.67 5.46
CA PRO A 23 9.56 -13.77 5.02
C PRO A 23 10.01 -12.87 3.86
N ILE A 24 9.18 -12.78 2.83
CA ILE A 24 9.38 -11.88 1.70
C ILE A 24 9.04 -10.46 2.12
N HIS A 25 9.91 -9.49 1.85
CA HIS A 25 9.65 -8.08 2.10
C HIS A 25 8.50 -7.58 1.23
N ALA A 26 7.54 -6.90 1.84
CA ALA A 26 6.37 -6.35 1.18
C ALA A 26 5.96 -5.01 1.78
N ALA A 27 5.30 -4.18 1.01
CA ALA A 27 4.78 -2.89 1.45
C ALA A 27 3.31 -2.74 1.08
N THR A 28 2.56 -2.07 1.93
CA THR A 28 1.13 -1.80 1.75
C THR A 28 0.84 -0.35 2.03
N LEU A 29 0.07 0.30 1.18
CA LEU A 29 -0.35 1.69 1.33
C LEU A 29 -1.84 1.80 1.65
N LEU A 30 -2.16 2.35 2.81
CA LEU A 30 -3.49 2.79 3.15
C LEU A 30 -3.70 4.19 2.56
N LEU A 31 -4.29 4.25 1.37
CA LEU A 31 -4.63 5.51 0.72
C LEU A 31 -5.90 6.07 1.36
N LEU A 32 -5.83 7.32 1.85
CA LEU A 32 -6.84 7.94 2.70
C LEU A 32 -7.47 9.15 2.05
N ARG A 33 -8.72 9.41 2.39
CA ARG A 33 -9.40 10.69 2.15
C ARG A 33 -10.38 11.02 3.28
N ASP A 34 -10.67 12.30 3.45
CA ASP A 34 -11.77 12.74 4.31
C ASP A 34 -13.10 12.67 3.55
N ASN A 35 -14.14 12.18 4.20
CA ASN A 35 -15.52 12.21 3.71
C ASN A 35 -16.45 12.61 4.85
N LEU A 36 -17.00 13.82 4.78
CA LEU A 36 -17.77 14.43 5.87
C LEU A 36 -16.99 14.41 7.19
N ASN A 37 -17.42 13.66 8.18
CA ASN A 37 -16.81 13.55 9.50
C ASN A 37 -16.17 12.17 9.74
N THR A 38 -15.68 11.52 8.70
CA THR A 38 -15.05 10.21 8.78
C THR A 38 -13.86 10.10 7.82
N VAL A 39 -12.90 9.29 8.19
CA VAL A 39 -11.82 8.87 7.29
C VAL A 39 -12.36 7.75 6.40
N GLU A 40 -12.13 7.81 5.10
CA GLU A 40 -12.29 6.69 4.19
C GLU A 40 -10.93 6.18 3.72
N VAL A 41 -10.84 4.87 3.55
CA VAL A 41 -9.67 4.19 2.99
C VAL A 41 -10.04 3.50 1.68
N PHE A 42 -9.13 3.54 0.71
CA PHE A 42 -9.29 2.85 -0.55
C PHE A 42 -8.97 1.37 -0.40
N MET A 43 -9.84 0.50 -0.90
CA MET A 43 -9.65 -0.95 -0.84
C MET A 43 -9.94 -1.58 -2.20
N ILE A 44 -9.21 -2.65 -2.48
CA ILE A 44 -9.27 -3.42 -3.73
C ILE A 44 -9.67 -4.85 -3.38
N LYS A 45 -10.58 -5.43 -4.14
CA LYS A 45 -10.91 -6.85 -4.06
C LYS A 45 -9.99 -7.63 -5.00
N ARG A 46 -9.24 -8.57 -4.44
CA ARG A 46 -8.30 -9.40 -5.21
C ARG A 46 -9.04 -10.39 -6.10
N ALA A 47 -8.47 -10.66 -7.27
CA ALA A 47 -8.96 -11.71 -8.15
C ALA A 47 -8.94 -13.09 -7.43
N ALA A 48 -9.92 -13.95 -7.71
CA ALA A 48 -10.08 -15.24 -7.03
C ALA A 48 -8.84 -16.15 -7.13
N ALA A 49 -8.10 -16.08 -8.23
CA ALA A 49 -6.90 -16.89 -8.47
C ALA A 49 -5.62 -16.36 -7.78
N SER A 50 -5.67 -15.20 -7.10
CA SER A 50 -4.52 -14.61 -6.41
C SER A 50 -4.37 -15.15 -4.98
N ASN A 51 -3.18 -14.94 -4.37
CA ASN A 51 -3.02 -15.14 -2.93
C ASN A 51 -4.05 -14.28 -2.18
N PHE A 52 -4.74 -14.86 -1.20
CA PHE A 52 -5.88 -14.25 -0.52
C PHE A 52 -7.00 -13.84 -1.50
N GLY A 53 -7.30 -14.68 -2.50
CA GLY A 53 -8.32 -14.42 -3.50
C GLY A 53 -9.68 -14.07 -2.89
N ASN A 54 -10.42 -13.20 -3.56
CA ASN A 54 -11.68 -12.61 -3.11
C ASN A 54 -11.60 -11.74 -1.83
N ALA A 55 -10.45 -11.62 -1.15
CA ALA A 55 -10.30 -10.73 -0.03
C ALA A 55 -10.20 -9.26 -0.48
N TRP A 56 -10.75 -8.37 0.35
CA TRP A 56 -10.52 -6.94 0.25
C TRP A 56 -9.23 -6.57 0.97
N VAL A 57 -8.36 -5.88 0.27
CA VAL A 57 -7.03 -5.48 0.74
C VAL A 57 -6.76 -4.01 0.43
N PHE A 58 -5.76 -3.44 1.07
CA PHE A 58 -5.17 -2.17 0.66
C PHE A 58 -4.19 -2.42 -0.49
N PRO A 59 -3.92 -1.45 -1.38
CA PRO A 59 -2.88 -1.55 -2.40
C PRO A 59 -1.53 -1.95 -1.81
N GLY A 60 -0.84 -2.89 -2.44
CA GLY A 60 0.46 -3.32 -1.96
C GLY A 60 0.94 -4.64 -2.50
N GLY A 61 2.26 -4.83 -2.45
CA GLY A 61 2.93 -6.02 -2.94
C GLY A 61 4.36 -6.16 -2.44
N LYS A 62 5.17 -6.91 -3.17
CA LYS A 62 6.56 -7.21 -2.79
C LYS A 62 7.47 -6.01 -3.01
N VAL A 63 8.52 -5.92 -2.20
CA VAL A 63 9.63 -5.00 -2.48
C VAL A 63 10.51 -5.63 -3.55
N ASP A 64 10.64 -4.96 -4.68
CA ASP A 64 11.49 -5.38 -5.79
C ASP A 64 12.92 -4.84 -5.65
N LYS A 65 13.87 -5.49 -6.34
CA LYS A 65 15.26 -5.04 -6.33
C LYS A 65 15.44 -3.61 -6.85
N GLN A 66 14.61 -3.19 -7.80
CA GLN A 66 14.62 -1.83 -8.34
C GLN A 66 14.16 -0.78 -7.32
N ASP A 67 13.28 -1.15 -6.40
CA ASP A 67 12.83 -0.25 -5.32
C ASP A 67 13.95 0.07 -4.34
N ILE A 68 14.97 -0.81 -4.24
CA ILE A 68 16.10 -0.68 -3.31
C ILE A 68 17.34 -0.07 -3.99
N LYS A 69 17.68 -0.57 -5.17
CA LYS A 69 18.97 -0.33 -5.82
C LYS A 69 18.78 0.20 -7.25
N ASP A 70 18.33 1.44 -7.36
CA ASP A 70 18.38 2.16 -8.62
C ASP A 70 19.13 3.49 -8.41
N GLU A 71 20.08 3.79 -9.29
CA GLU A 71 20.88 5.02 -9.23
C GLU A 71 20.02 6.29 -9.24
N TYR A 72 18.88 6.25 -9.92
CA TYR A 72 17.94 7.37 -9.95
C TYR A 72 17.38 7.69 -8.55
N LEU A 73 17.17 6.67 -7.74
CA LEU A 73 16.66 6.80 -6.37
C LEU A 73 17.73 7.28 -5.39
N SER A 74 19.02 7.14 -5.70
CA SER A 74 20.11 7.61 -4.82
C SER A 74 20.10 9.12 -4.61
N ASN A 75 19.46 9.87 -5.51
CA ASN A 75 19.27 11.32 -5.41
C ASN A 75 18.06 11.71 -4.51
N LEU A 76 17.26 10.74 -4.05
CA LEU A 76 16.26 11.01 -3.02
C LEU A 76 17.02 11.44 -1.77
N LYS A 77 16.72 12.62 -1.24
CA LYS A 77 17.10 12.97 0.13
C LYS A 77 16.33 12.06 1.07
N LEU A 78 16.91 10.90 1.28
CA LEU A 78 16.35 9.86 2.13
C LEU A 78 16.33 10.38 3.57
N LEU A 79 15.28 10.07 4.28
CA LEU A 79 15.10 10.44 5.69
C LEU A 79 16.34 10.05 6.50
N ASN A 80 17.26 10.99 6.67
CA ASN A 80 18.35 11.13 7.62
C ASN A 80 19.25 9.93 8.00
N ASP A 81 19.13 8.77 7.35
CA ASP A 81 20.01 7.63 7.65
C ASP A 81 20.37 6.88 6.38
N GLU A 82 21.57 7.14 5.87
CA GLU A 82 22.13 6.52 4.66
C GLU A 82 22.31 4.99 4.78
N SER A 83 22.12 4.44 5.98
CA SER A 83 22.46 3.06 6.30
C SER A 83 21.37 2.03 5.99
N ASP A 84 20.13 2.43 5.65
CA ASP A 84 19.04 1.47 5.49
C ASP A 84 18.37 1.52 4.10
N GLU A 85 19.10 1.03 3.07
CA GLU A 85 18.60 0.90 1.70
C GLU A 85 17.27 0.14 1.64
N ILE A 86 17.10 -0.89 2.47
CA ILE A 86 15.88 -1.71 2.49
C ILE A 86 14.68 -0.93 3.03
N LYS A 87 14.91 0.00 3.95
CA LYS A 87 13.88 0.89 4.49
C LYS A 87 13.27 1.76 3.41
N ASN A 88 14.13 2.34 2.58
CA ASN A 88 13.71 3.14 1.43
C ASN A 88 12.99 2.28 0.39
N GLY A 89 13.45 1.06 0.16
CA GLY A 89 12.79 0.10 -0.71
C GLY A 89 11.33 -0.16 -0.34
N TYR A 90 10.98 -0.23 0.94
CA TYR A 90 9.59 -0.35 1.37
C TYR A 90 8.73 0.86 1.01
N LEU A 91 9.28 2.08 1.15
CA LEU A 91 8.57 3.32 0.81
C LEU A 91 8.33 3.44 -0.69
N VAL A 92 9.36 3.13 -1.50
CA VAL A 92 9.25 3.13 -2.96
C VAL A 92 8.27 2.08 -3.43
N ALA A 93 8.36 0.84 -2.91
CA ALA A 93 7.43 -0.24 -3.23
C ALA A 93 5.97 0.13 -2.92
N ALA A 94 5.70 0.75 -1.76
CA ALA A 94 4.36 1.19 -1.40
C ALA A 94 3.78 2.19 -2.42
N ILE A 95 4.60 3.11 -2.93
CA ILE A 95 4.19 4.09 -3.95
C ILE A 95 4.01 3.40 -5.31
N ARG A 96 4.93 2.51 -5.71
CA ARG A 96 4.86 1.78 -6.97
C ARG A 96 3.61 0.92 -7.05
N GLU A 97 3.38 0.09 -6.04
CA GLU A 97 2.20 -0.79 -5.96
C GLU A 97 0.89 0.02 -5.96
N CYS A 98 0.85 1.16 -5.25
CA CYS A 98 -0.29 2.06 -5.29
C CYS A 98 -0.55 2.59 -6.72
N PHE A 99 0.50 2.92 -7.47
CA PHE A 99 0.34 3.35 -8.85
C PHE A 99 -0.10 2.19 -9.76
N GLU A 100 0.54 1.03 -9.65
CA GLU A 100 0.24 -0.16 -10.46
C GLU A 100 -1.19 -0.63 -10.25
N GLU A 101 -1.64 -0.77 -9.01
CA GLU A 101 -2.94 -1.34 -8.66
C GLU A 101 -4.11 -0.33 -8.70
N CYS A 102 -3.87 0.96 -8.47
CA CYS A 102 -4.98 1.94 -8.41
C CYS A 102 -4.76 3.26 -9.17
N GLY A 103 -3.68 3.38 -9.94
CA GLY A 103 -3.42 4.53 -10.81
C GLY A 103 -3.08 5.84 -10.07
N VAL A 104 -2.89 5.80 -8.76
CA VAL A 104 -2.56 7.00 -7.96
C VAL A 104 -1.06 7.16 -7.84
N LEU A 105 -0.53 8.26 -8.36
CA LEU A 105 0.89 8.58 -8.36
C LEU A 105 1.26 9.55 -7.22
N LEU A 106 1.98 9.05 -6.24
CA LEU A 106 2.61 9.84 -5.18
C LEU A 106 4.03 10.20 -5.60
N ALA A 107 4.22 11.34 -6.22
CA ALA A 107 5.53 11.77 -6.71
C ALA A 107 5.78 13.26 -6.45
N ASN A 108 7.06 13.62 -6.30
CA ASN A 108 7.56 14.98 -6.18
C ASN A 108 8.27 15.39 -7.47
N ASN A 109 8.18 16.66 -7.83
CA ASN A 109 9.02 17.25 -8.86
C ASN A 109 10.45 17.49 -8.31
N LYS A 110 11.37 17.95 -9.17
CA LYS A 110 12.77 18.29 -8.79
C LYS A 110 12.91 19.31 -7.64
N LEU A 111 11.88 20.09 -7.39
CA LEU A 111 11.87 21.09 -6.30
C LEU A 111 11.32 20.50 -4.99
N GLY A 112 11.07 19.21 -4.91
CA GLY A 112 10.49 18.55 -3.75
C GLY A 112 9.01 18.88 -3.51
N LYS A 113 8.31 19.42 -4.51
CA LYS A 113 6.88 19.71 -4.43
C LYS A 113 6.10 18.56 -5.05
N LEU A 114 4.98 18.21 -4.43
CA LEU A 114 4.08 17.17 -4.94
C LEU A 114 3.73 17.46 -6.41
N PHE A 115 3.95 16.45 -7.26
CA PHE A 115 3.62 16.48 -8.67
C PHE A 115 2.11 16.66 -8.85
N LYS A 116 1.70 17.68 -9.57
CA LYS A 116 0.28 17.99 -9.80
C LYS A 116 -0.12 17.48 -11.17
N ILE A 117 -1.20 16.74 -11.21
CA ILE A 117 -1.89 16.36 -12.44
C ILE A 117 -2.96 17.42 -12.67
N SER A 118 -2.82 18.23 -13.71
CA SER A 118 -3.66 19.40 -13.95
C SER A 118 -4.53 19.30 -15.20
N GLU A 119 -4.17 18.44 -16.15
CA GLU A 119 -4.83 18.35 -17.45
C GLU A 119 -5.30 16.94 -17.81
N ASN A 120 -6.36 16.84 -18.59
CA ASN A 120 -6.89 15.54 -19.06
C ASN A 120 -5.83 14.73 -19.84
N GLN A 121 -4.93 15.41 -20.57
CA GLN A 121 -3.84 14.77 -21.29
C GLN A 121 -2.84 14.09 -20.34
N GLU A 122 -2.52 14.72 -19.20
CA GLU A 122 -1.64 14.14 -18.19
C GLU A 122 -2.26 12.90 -17.54
N ILE A 123 -3.58 12.94 -17.28
CA ILE A 123 -4.33 11.79 -16.78
C ILE A 123 -4.25 10.61 -17.76
N SER A 124 -4.53 10.88 -19.05
CA SER A 124 -4.45 9.86 -20.10
C SER A 124 -3.05 9.28 -20.26
N ASN A 125 -2.02 10.12 -20.13
CA ASN A 125 -0.62 9.68 -20.16
C ASN A 125 -0.28 8.77 -18.99
N LEU A 126 -0.72 9.10 -17.77
CA LEU A 126 -0.50 8.26 -16.59
C LEU A 126 -1.22 6.92 -16.70
N GLN A 127 -2.45 6.87 -17.20
CA GLN A 127 -3.16 5.62 -17.47
C GLN A 127 -2.43 4.74 -18.50
N ASN A 128 -1.83 5.36 -19.53
CA ASN A 128 -1.02 4.64 -20.51
C ASN A 128 0.28 4.10 -19.88
N PHE A 129 0.93 4.88 -19.01
CA PHE A 129 2.09 4.41 -18.25
C PHE A 129 1.73 3.24 -17.32
N GLN A 130 0.63 3.34 -16.58
CA GLN A 130 0.15 2.26 -15.72
C GLN A 130 -0.06 0.96 -16.53
N LYS A 131 -0.72 1.03 -17.67
CA LYS A 131 -0.91 -0.12 -18.57
C LYS A 131 0.41 -0.73 -19.03
N LYS A 132 1.38 0.09 -19.45
CA LYS A 132 2.71 -0.39 -19.86
C LYS A 132 3.45 -1.07 -18.73
N ILE A 133 3.36 -0.53 -17.50
CA ILE A 133 4.01 -1.11 -16.33
C ILE A 133 3.35 -2.46 -15.99
N ASN A 134 2.02 -2.53 -15.93
CA ASN A 134 1.29 -3.76 -15.65
C ASN A 134 1.55 -4.85 -16.72
N ASN A 135 1.77 -4.45 -17.98
CA ASN A 135 2.17 -5.35 -19.07
C ASN A 135 3.67 -5.68 -19.05
N LYS A 136 4.47 -5.13 -18.12
CA LYS A 136 5.95 -5.29 -18.05
C LYS A 136 6.70 -4.75 -19.28
N GLU A 137 6.12 -3.80 -19.98
CA GLU A 137 6.71 -3.08 -21.11
C GLU A 137 7.61 -1.92 -20.66
N LEU A 138 7.40 -1.44 -19.45
CA LEU A 138 8.11 -0.32 -18.84
C LEU A 138 8.25 -0.58 -17.34
N SER A 139 9.37 -0.19 -16.72
CA SER A 139 9.46 -0.19 -15.26
C SER A 139 8.88 1.08 -14.65
N PHE A 140 8.43 1.00 -13.38
CA PHE A 140 7.99 2.18 -12.64
C PHE A 140 9.09 3.26 -12.56
N ILE A 141 10.32 2.84 -12.31
CA ILE A 141 11.47 3.75 -12.21
C ILE A 141 11.76 4.43 -13.57
N ASP A 142 11.64 3.71 -14.69
CA ASP A 142 11.86 4.32 -16.01
C ASP A 142 10.76 5.33 -16.36
N MET A 143 9.51 5.08 -15.93
CA MET A 143 8.45 6.10 -16.01
C MET A 143 8.83 7.36 -15.21
N LEU A 144 9.30 7.21 -13.98
CA LEU A 144 9.72 8.35 -13.15
C LEU A 144 10.87 9.14 -13.83
N LYS A 145 11.85 8.43 -14.41
CA LYS A 145 12.93 9.04 -15.19
C LYS A 145 12.41 9.82 -16.39
N GLN A 146 11.48 9.25 -17.18
CA GLN A 146 10.89 9.91 -18.33
C GLN A 146 10.12 11.17 -17.95
N LEU A 147 9.38 11.14 -16.85
CA LEU A 147 8.63 12.27 -16.33
C LEU A 147 9.48 13.25 -15.51
N ASN A 148 10.72 12.87 -15.19
CA ASN A 148 11.65 13.65 -14.39
C ASN A 148 11.07 14.03 -13.01
N ILE A 149 10.46 13.05 -12.34
CA ILE A 149 9.83 13.12 -11.02
C ILE A 149 10.36 12.02 -10.12
N PHE A 150 10.20 12.17 -8.80
CA PHE A 150 10.73 11.26 -7.79
C PHE A 150 9.59 10.74 -6.90
N PRO A 151 9.67 9.50 -6.35
CA PRO A 151 8.70 9.03 -5.39
C PRO A 151 8.59 9.98 -4.19
N ALA A 152 7.37 10.36 -3.82
CA ALA A 152 7.10 11.29 -2.71
C ALA A 152 7.12 10.54 -1.36
N ILE A 153 8.26 9.93 -1.02
CA ILE A 153 8.43 9.10 0.19
C ILE A 153 8.19 9.90 1.48
N ASP A 154 8.42 11.20 1.44
CA ASP A 154 8.18 12.16 2.53
C ASP A 154 6.69 12.35 2.86
N THR A 155 5.80 11.92 1.98
CA THR A 155 4.35 11.96 2.20
C THR A 155 3.80 10.71 2.89
N LEU A 156 4.61 9.66 3.04
CA LEU A 156 4.23 8.41 3.67
C LEU A 156 4.49 8.44 5.18
N ASN A 157 3.50 8.03 5.96
CA ASN A 157 3.64 7.85 7.39
C ASN A 157 3.63 6.36 7.71
N TYR A 158 4.65 5.89 8.40
CA TYR A 158 4.69 4.50 8.89
C TYR A 158 3.51 4.25 9.84
N PHE A 159 2.87 3.10 9.67
CA PHE A 159 1.67 2.74 10.41
C PHE A 159 1.84 1.49 11.25
N SER A 160 2.26 0.38 10.64
CA SER A 160 2.43 -0.91 11.33
C SER A 160 3.32 -1.87 10.54
N HIS A 161 3.76 -2.94 11.21
CA HIS A 161 4.52 -4.03 10.61
C HIS A 161 3.88 -5.37 10.98
N TRP A 162 3.66 -6.20 9.97
CA TRP A 162 3.07 -7.52 10.13
C TRP A 162 3.96 -8.57 9.49
N ILE A 163 4.24 -9.63 10.26
CA ILE A 163 5.00 -10.80 9.76
C ILE A 163 4.06 -11.99 9.79
N THR A 164 3.95 -12.67 8.65
CA THR A 164 3.15 -13.90 8.54
C THR A 164 3.68 -14.97 9.52
N PRO A 165 2.81 -15.66 10.26
CA PRO A 165 3.21 -16.72 11.20
C PRO A 165 4.10 -17.79 10.55
N GLU A 166 4.90 -18.48 11.37
CA GLU A 166 5.81 -19.55 10.92
C GLU A 166 5.08 -20.81 10.45
N THR A 167 3.83 -20.94 10.83
CA THR A 167 2.94 -22.03 10.40
C THR A 167 2.51 -21.95 8.94
N GLU A 168 2.79 -20.83 8.27
CA GLU A 168 2.41 -20.59 6.89
C GLU A 168 3.58 -20.86 5.93
N LYS A 169 3.31 -21.59 4.84
CA LYS A 169 4.32 -21.95 3.84
C LYS A 169 4.92 -20.73 3.16
N LYS A 170 4.10 -19.71 2.85
CA LYS A 170 4.53 -18.48 2.21
C LYS A 170 4.36 -17.31 3.18
N ARG A 171 5.48 -16.71 3.54
CA ARG A 171 5.52 -15.66 4.56
C ARG A 171 5.92 -14.33 3.96
N TYR A 172 5.34 -13.27 4.55
CA TYR A 172 5.63 -11.88 4.20
C TYR A 172 6.01 -11.10 5.46
N SER A 173 6.96 -10.19 5.32
CA SER A 173 7.28 -9.13 6.27
C SER A 173 6.78 -7.84 5.67
N THR A 174 5.55 -7.43 6.02
CA THR A 174 4.84 -6.33 5.35
C THR A 174 4.82 -5.09 6.21
N LYS A 175 5.37 -3.99 5.71
CA LYS A 175 5.26 -2.67 6.33
C LYS A 175 4.09 -1.91 5.73
N PHE A 176 3.28 -1.31 6.59
CA PHE A 176 2.08 -0.57 6.25
C PHE A 176 2.34 0.93 6.40
N PHE A 177 1.92 1.68 5.41
CA PHE A 177 2.07 3.14 5.38
C PHE A 177 0.72 3.82 5.15
N LEU A 178 0.61 5.06 5.60
CA LEU A 178 -0.55 5.93 5.37
C LEU A 178 -0.15 7.06 4.43
N ALA A 179 -1.01 7.40 3.48
CA ALA A 179 -0.89 8.62 2.69
C ALA A 179 -2.27 9.17 2.32
N ASN A 180 -2.37 10.48 2.17
CA ASN A 180 -3.57 11.10 1.63
C ASN A 180 -3.62 10.95 0.10
N LEU A 181 -4.83 10.74 -0.43
CA LEU A 181 -5.08 10.87 -1.86
C LEU A 181 -4.67 12.27 -2.34
N PRO A 182 -3.77 12.38 -3.33
CA PRO A 182 -3.42 13.68 -3.90
C PRO A 182 -4.65 14.36 -4.54
N LYS A 183 -4.74 15.67 -4.44
CA LYS A 183 -5.79 16.43 -5.10
C LYS A 183 -5.77 16.18 -6.61
N ASN A 184 -6.94 16.10 -7.21
CA ASN A 184 -7.15 15.88 -8.65
C ASN A 184 -6.73 14.50 -9.16
N GLN A 185 -6.51 13.51 -8.27
CA GLN A 185 -6.34 12.12 -8.65
C GLN A 185 -7.55 11.29 -8.22
N THR A 186 -7.84 10.25 -8.98
CA THR A 186 -8.92 9.29 -8.70
C THR A 186 -8.31 7.90 -8.62
N ALA A 187 -8.55 7.21 -7.52
CA ALA A 187 -8.15 5.81 -7.37
C ALA A 187 -9.19 4.89 -8.00
N LEU A 188 -8.74 3.98 -8.86
CA LEU A 188 -9.54 2.93 -9.49
C LEU A 188 -8.65 1.70 -9.68
N HIS A 189 -9.19 0.51 -9.40
CA HIS A 189 -8.47 -0.74 -9.61
C HIS A 189 -8.04 -0.93 -11.07
N ASP A 190 -6.95 -1.67 -11.26
CA ASP A 190 -6.31 -1.90 -12.57
C ASP A 190 -7.12 -2.83 -13.51
N GLY A 191 -8.04 -3.64 -12.95
CA GLY A 191 -8.83 -4.63 -13.68
C GLY A 191 -8.11 -5.97 -13.93
N PHE A 192 -6.88 -6.15 -13.40
CA PHE A 192 -6.09 -7.38 -13.54
C PHE A 192 -5.91 -8.08 -12.19
N GLU A 193 -5.14 -7.51 -11.28
CA GLU A 193 -4.97 -8.03 -9.93
C GLU A 193 -6.16 -7.66 -9.04
N GLY A 194 -6.69 -6.47 -9.21
CA GLY A 194 -7.92 -5.96 -8.60
C GLY A 194 -9.12 -6.06 -9.55
N VAL A 195 -10.20 -6.70 -9.09
CA VAL A 195 -11.43 -6.87 -9.88
C VAL A 195 -12.55 -5.92 -9.48
N GLU A 196 -12.44 -5.31 -8.31
CA GLU A 196 -13.39 -4.37 -7.74
C GLU A 196 -12.66 -3.42 -6.79
N SER A 197 -13.09 -2.18 -6.69
CA SER A 197 -12.51 -1.23 -5.72
C SER A 197 -13.56 -0.29 -5.17
N LEU A 198 -13.30 0.22 -3.96
CA LEU A 198 -14.19 1.19 -3.33
C LEU A 198 -13.45 2.02 -2.28
N TRP A 199 -14.00 3.19 -2.01
CA TRP A 199 -13.73 3.97 -0.82
C TRP A 199 -14.72 3.56 0.27
N ILE A 200 -14.22 3.26 1.46
CA ILE A 200 -15.05 2.77 2.55
C ILE A 200 -14.59 3.33 3.89
N SER A 201 -15.54 3.70 4.75
CA SER A 201 -15.20 4.02 6.13
C SER A 201 -14.87 2.74 6.91
N PRO A 202 -13.92 2.80 7.86
CA PRO A 202 -13.53 1.65 8.67
C PRO A 202 -14.71 0.96 9.36
N ASP A 203 -15.64 1.71 9.93
CA ASP A 203 -16.83 1.16 10.57
C ASP A 203 -17.72 0.37 9.61
N LYS A 204 -17.92 0.87 8.39
CA LYS A 204 -18.71 0.19 7.37
C LYS A 204 -18.02 -1.11 6.93
N ALA A 205 -16.71 -1.09 6.70
CA ALA A 205 -15.93 -2.26 6.35
C ALA A 205 -16.02 -3.35 7.43
N LEU A 206 -15.82 -2.97 8.70
CA LEU A 206 -15.89 -3.89 9.85
C LEU A 206 -17.31 -4.45 10.06
N LYS A 207 -18.36 -3.66 9.84
CA LYS A 207 -19.76 -4.15 9.89
C LYS A 207 -20.04 -5.16 8.78
N LEU A 208 -19.59 -4.90 7.56
CA LEU A 208 -19.74 -5.81 6.43
C LEU A 208 -18.94 -7.11 6.64
N TYR A 209 -17.71 -7.01 7.19
CA TYR A 209 -16.91 -8.17 7.57
C TYR A 209 -17.68 -9.06 8.58
N LYS A 210 -18.20 -8.49 9.67
CA LYS A 210 -18.97 -9.22 10.67
C LYS A 210 -20.22 -9.90 10.11
N SER A 211 -20.78 -9.39 9.01
CA SER A 211 -21.94 -10.00 8.31
C SER A 211 -21.53 -11.00 7.20
N GLY A 212 -20.24 -11.33 7.06
CA GLY A 212 -19.72 -12.26 6.03
C GLY A 212 -19.73 -11.72 4.61
N LYS A 213 -19.97 -10.41 4.40
CA LYS A 213 -20.11 -9.79 3.06
C LYS A 213 -18.82 -9.11 2.57
N PHE A 214 -17.80 -9.04 3.41
CA PHE A 214 -16.57 -8.31 3.12
C PHE A 214 -15.36 -9.07 3.69
N PRO A 215 -14.90 -10.12 3.01
CA PRO A 215 -13.79 -10.93 3.48
C PRO A 215 -12.50 -10.09 3.54
N ILE A 216 -11.89 -10.01 4.71
CA ILE A 216 -10.64 -9.29 4.99
C ILE A 216 -9.76 -10.12 5.92
N ILE A 217 -8.45 -9.98 5.78
CA ILE A 217 -7.45 -10.69 6.59
C ILE A 217 -7.14 -9.96 7.89
N PHE A 218 -6.55 -10.66 8.84
CA PHE A 218 -6.27 -10.14 10.19
C PHE A 218 -5.53 -8.80 10.23
N PRO A 219 -4.44 -8.55 9.48
CA PRO A 219 -3.79 -7.24 9.44
C PRO A 219 -4.72 -6.11 8.98
N THR A 220 -5.60 -6.40 8.00
CA THR A 220 -6.58 -5.45 7.49
C THR A 220 -7.62 -5.12 8.56
N ILE A 221 -8.12 -6.12 9.31
CA ILE A 221 -9.06 -5.92 10.42
C ILE A 221 -8.43 -4.98 11.46
N LYS A 222 -7.20 -5.27 11.89
CA LYS A 222 -6.50 -4.45 12.91
C LYS A 222 -6.22 -3.04 12.42
N SER A 223 -5.89 -2.87 11.16
CA SER A 223 -5.73 -1.56 10.55
C SER A 223 -7.03 -0.76 10.58
N LEU A 224 -8.15 -1.36 10.16
CA LEU A 224 -9.46 -0.72 10.18
C LEU A 224 -9.94 -0.41 11.62
N GLU A 225 -9.67 -1.29 12.59
CA GLU A 225 -9.95 -1.03 14.01
C GLU A 225 -9.20 0.21 14.53
N THR A 226 -7.97 0.44 14.09
CA THR A 226 -7.21 1.63 14.44
C THR A 226 -7.73 2.88 13.72
N LEU A 227 -7.99 2.78 12.41
CA LEU A 227 -8.45 3.91 11.60
C LEU A 227 -9.78 4.49 12.08
N ARG A 228 -10.70 3.65 12.57
CA ARG A 228 -12.05 4.06 12.99
C ARG A 228 -12.06 5.04 14.18
N GLU A 229 -10.96 5.12 14.92
CA GLU A 229 -10.83 6.02 16.08
C GLU A 229 -10.63 7.49 15.65
N PHE A 230 -10.46 7.77 14.34
CA PHE A 230 -10.16 9.09 13.81
C PHE A 230 -11.28 9.63 12.93
N THR A 231 -11.57 10.91 13.08
CA THR A 231 -12.59 11.62 12.29
C THR A 231 -12.01 12.38 11.11
N SER A 232 -10.69 12.53 11.05
CA SER A 232 -9.99 13.19 9.93
C SER A 232 -8.61 12.57 9.66
N THR A 233 -8.22 12.62 8.38
CA THR A 233 -6.89 12.18 7.94
C THR A 233 -5.78 13.02 8.56
N LYS A 234 -6.01 14.30 8.76
CA LYS A 234 -5.06 15.22 9.40
C LYS A 234 -4.72 14.80 10.83
N GLU A 235 -5.73 14.44 11.62
CA GLU A 235 -5.55 13.97 13.00
C GLU A 235 -4.80 12.64 13.02
N LEU A 236 -5.21 11.69 12.20
CA LEU A 236 -4.59 10.38 12.05
C LEU A 236 -3.10 10.49 11.71
N LEU A 237 -2.75 11.22 10.65
CA LEU A 237 -1.37 11.38 10.21
C LEU A 237 -0.51 12.10 11.26
N LYS A 238 -1.05 13.13 11.93
CA LYS A 238 -0.34 13.81 13.00
C LYS A 238 -0.05 12.89 14.19
N THR A 239 -0.98 12.00 14.52
CA THR A 239 -0.83 11.07 15.66
C THR A 239 0.18 9.96 15.34
N THR A 240 0.14 9.40 14.13
CA THR A 240 1.10 8.39 13.67
C THR A 240 2.50 8.97 13.56
N PHE A 241 2.66 10.16 13.00
CA PHE A 241 3.95 10.86 12.92
C PHE A 241 4.59 11.06 14.30
N LYS A 242 3.82 11.49 15.30
CA LYS A 242 4.32 11.65 16.69
C LYS A 242 4.76 10.33 17.32
N LYS A 243 4.04 9.24 17.08
CA LYS A 243 4.42 7.90 17.55
C LYS A 243 5.75 7.45 16.94
N ASN A 244 5.95 7.69 15.67
CA ASN A 244 7.17 7.31 14.96
C ASN A 244 8.41 8.10 15.40
N ILE A 245 8.26 9.37 15.80
CA ILE A 245 9.37 10.17 16.35
C ILE A 245 9.74 9.70 17.77
N ASN A 246 8.77 9.32 18.59
CA ASN A 246 8.96 8.95 19.98
C ASN A 246 9.17 7.45 20.22
N GLY A 247 8.79 6.60 19.27
CA GLY A 247 8.94 5.15 19.32
C GLY A 247 9.96 4.69 18.29
N LYS A 248 11.00 4.00 18.75
CA LYS A 248 12.11 3.47 17.94
C LYS A 248 11.68 2.35 16.98
N GLU A 249 10.56 2.46 16.26
CA GLU A 249 10.08 1.40 15.35
C GLU A 249 9.94 1.92 13.93
N PHE A 250 11.03 2.41 13.34
CA PHE A 250 11.23 2.45 11.89
C PHE A 250 12.62 2.93 11.55
#